data_af512390d42a6b2e2198169aa051ee0e
#
_entry.id   af512390d42a6b2e2198169aa051ee0e
#
_cell.length_a   1.000
_cell.length_b   1.000
_cell.length_c   1.000
_cell.angle_alpha   90.00
_cell.angle_beta   90.00
_cell.angle_gamma   90.00
#
_symmetry.space_group_name_H-M   'P 1'
#
loop_
_entity.id
_entity.type
_entity.pdbx_description
1 polymer ?
#
loop_
_entity_poly.entity_id
_entity_poly.type
_entity_poly.pdbx_seq_one_letter_code
_entity_poly.pdbx_strand_id
1 'polypeptide(L)'
;MIDAPADASRAAAVIAERTGVPAHDVAVVLGSGWAPAVDALGAPTATVPMAELPGFSPPTAAGHGGRILSIPVGERRVLVLLGRIHAYEGHELSAVVHPVRTACAAGVRTVVLTNAAGGLRPEYRVGQPVLISDHLNLTARSPLVGAQFVDLVDAYSPALRALAREVDPTLAEGVYAGLPGPHYETPAEIRMLRTLGADLVGMSTVHETIAARAAGAAVLGLSLVTNLAAGMTGEPLSHDEVLAAGRTSATAMGALLAAVIARL
;
A
#
# COMPACT_ATOMS: atom_id res chain seq x y z
N MET A 1 -16.86 11.56 6.58
CA MET A 1 -16.58 10.88 5.30
C MET A 1 -16.65 11.94 4.21
N ILE A 2 -15.64 12.00 3.38
CA ILE A 2 -15.56 12.97 2.27
C ILE A 2 -16.07 12.27 1.01
N ASP A 3 -16.94 12.95 0.24
CA ASP A 3 -17.49 12.41 -0.99
C ASP A 3 -16.38 12.08 -2.01
N ALA A 4 -16.54 10.96 -2.70
CA ALA A 4 -15.58 10.55 -3.74
C ALA A 4 -15.60 11.57 -4.90
N PRO A 5 -14.42 11.94 -5.43
CA PRO A 5 -14.34 12.74 -6.65
C PRO A 5 -15.13 12.08 -7.81
N ALA A 6 -15.69 12.90 -8.71
CA ALA A 6 -16.54 12.41 -9.80
C ALA A 6 -15.86 11.33 -10.66
N ASP A 7 -14.55 11.47 -10.92
CA ASP A 7 -13.78 10.47 -11.67
C ASP A 7 -13.66 9.13 -10.93
N ALA A 8 -13.48 9.16 -9.60
CA ALA A 8 -13.42 7.96 -8.79
C ALA A 8 -14.78 7.22 -8.77
N SER A 9 -15.88 7.96 -8.70
CA SER A 9 -17.23 7.38 -8.76
C SER A 9 -17.51 6.78 -10.15
N ARG A 10 -17.08 7.44 -11.24
CA ARG A 10 -17.20 6.89 -12.60
C ARG A 10 -16.36 5.64 -12.79
N ALA A 11 -15.11 5.64 -12.30
CA ALA A 11 -14.26 4.47 -12.36
C ALA A 11 -14.82 3.28 -11.56
N ALA A 12 -15.39 3.54 -10.38
CA ALA A 12 -16.05 2.53 -9.56
C ALA A 12 -17.27 1.91 -10.29
N ALA A 13 -18.07 2.71 -11.00
CA ALA A 13 -19.17 2.21 -11.81
C ALA A 13 -18.71 1.30 -12.96
N VAL A 14 -17.62 1.66 -13.66
CA VAL A 14 -17.01 0.82 -14.69
C VAL A 14 -16.46 -0.49 -14.09
N ILE A 15 -15.85 -0.43 -12.91
CA ILE A 15 -15.38 -1.64 -12.21
C ILE A 15 -16.57 -2.55 -11.88
N ALA A 16 -17.67 -2.02 -11.35
CA ALA A 16 -18.86 -2.80 -11.05
C ALA A 16 -19.45 -3.47 -12.30
N GLU A 17 -19.55 -2.74 -13.40
CA GLU A 17 -20.01 -3.26 -14.69
C GLU A 17 -19.10 -4.38 -15.21
N ARG A 18 -17.78 -4.13 -15.26
CA ARG A 18 -16.80 -5.07 -15.82
C ARG A 18 -16.60 -6.33 -14.98
N THR A 19 -16.75 -6.22 -13.67
CA THR A 19 -16.57 -7.35 -12.75
C THR A 19 -17.85 -8.10 -12.47
N GLY A 20 -19.01 -7.50 -12.74
CA GLY A 20 -20.32 -8.02 -12.31
C GLY A 20 -20.50 -7.96 -10.78
N VAL A 21 -19.63 -7.26 -10.04
CA VAL A 21 -19.64 -7.15 -8.59
C VAL A 21 -20.04 -5.72 -8.23
N PRO A 22 -21.24 -5.48 -7.69
CA PRO A 22 -21.74 -4.13 -7.44
C PRO A 22 -20.97 -3.39 -6.33
N ALA A 23 -20.39 -4.13 -5.39
CA ALA A 23 -19.55 -3.58 -4.33
C ALA A 23 -18.47 -4.57 -3.90
N HIS A 24 -17.30 -4.05 -3.52
CA HIS A 24 -16.19 -4.83 -2.95
C HIS A 24 -16.03 -4.49 -1.47
N ASP A 25 -15.59 -5.47 -0.66
CA ASP A 25 -15.44 -5.31 0.79
C ASP A 25 -14.06 -4.77 1.16
N VAL A 26 -13.03 -5.30 0.48
CA VAL A 26 -11.62 -5.06 0.78
C VAL A 26 -10.89 -4.63 -0.48
N ALA A 27 -10.01 -3.65 -0.37
CA ALA A 27 -9.02 -3.37 -1.40
C ALA A 27 -7.62 -3.75 -0.92
N VAL A 28 -6.83 -4.33 -1.81
CA VAL A 28 -5.41 -4.63 -1.56
C VAL A 28 -4.58 -3.92 -2.62
N VAL A 29 -3.69 -3.02 -2.21
CA VAL A 29 -2.73 -2.38 -3.11
C VAL A 29 -1.40 -3.13 -2.99
N LEU A 30 -1.04 -3.87 -4.05
CA LEU A 30 0.23 -4.59 -4.11
C LEU A 30 1.33 -3.67 -4.65
N GLY A 31 2.21 -3.25 -3.76
CA GLY A 31 3.35 -2.38 -4.08
C GLY A 31 4.53 -3.12 -4.70
N SER A 32 5.67 -2.44 -4.79
CA SER A 32 6.92 -3.00 -5.33
C SER A 32 7.30 -4.32 -4.63
N GLY A 33 7.59 -5.34 -5.43
CA GLY A 33 7.93 -6.68 -4.93
C GLY A 33 6.75 -7.56 -4.49
N TRP A 34 5.52 -7.02 -4.39
CA TRP A 34 4.37 -7.76 -3.88
C TRP A 34 3.49 -8.40 -4.97
N ALA A 35 3.67 -8.06 -6.25
CA ALA A 35 2.79 -8.55 -7.32
C ALA A 35 2.61 -10.09 -7.32
N PRO A 36 3.66 -10.93 -7.11
CA PRO A 36 3.48 -12.38 -7.11
C PRO A 36 2.68 -12.91 -5.91
N ALA A 37 2.51 -12.12 -4.83
CA ALA A 37 1.70 -12.52 -3.68
C ALA A 37 0.20 -12.67 -4.03
N VAL A 38 -0.24 -12.12 -5.16
CA VAL A 38 -1.63 -12.22 -5.63
C VAL A 38 -2.06 -13.67 -5.88
N ASP A 39 -1.15 -14.54 -6.26
CA ASP A 39 -1.46 -15.95 -6.58
C ASP A 39 -2.05 -16.70 -5.38
N ALA A 40 -1.71 -16.30 -4.16
CA ALA A 40 -2.24 -16.88 -2.93
C ALA A 40 -3.67 -16.41 -2.60
N LEU A 41 -4.16 -15.34 -3.22
CA LEU A 41 -5.52 -14.84 -3.01
C LEU A 41 -6.56 -15.61 -3.83
N GLY A 42 -6.13 -16.42 -4.78
CA GLY A 42 -7.00 -17.22 -5.64
C GLY A 42 -7.17 -16.64 -7.06
N ALA A 43 -7.93 -17.35 -7.87
CA ALA A 43 -8.16 -16.94 -9.26
C ALA A 43 -9.09 -15.71 -9.33
N PRO A 44 -8.75 -14.69 -10.14
CA PRO A 44 -9.64 -13.56 -10.35
C PRO A 44 -10.87 -13.97 -11.17
N THR A 45 -12.04 -13.50 -10.78
CA THR A 45 -13.27 -13.63 -11.56
C THR A 45 -13.35 -12.60 -12.69
N ALA A 46 -12.62 -11.48 -12.54
CA ALA A 46 -12.49 -10.46 -13.57
C ALA A 46 -11.18 -9.71 -13.44
N THR A 47 -10.68 -9.21 -14.56
CA THR A 47 -9.48 -8.38 -14.66
C THR A 47 -9.79 -7.13 -15.48
N VAL A 48 -9.47 -5.95 -14.94
CA VAL A 48 -9.72 -4.66 -15.61
C VAL A 48 -8.39 -3.91 -15.73
N PRO A 49 -7.94 -3.56 -16.95
CA PRO A 49 -6.76 -2.71 -17.13
C PRO A 49 -7.00 -1.31 -16.52
N MET A 50 -6.08 -0.80 -15.74
CA MET A 50 -6.20 0.54 -15.12
C MET A 50 -6.30 1.64 -16.19
N ALA A 51 -5.58 1.49 -17.30
CA ALA A 51 -5.60 2.45 -18.40
C ALA A 51 -6.98 2.63 -19.07
N GLU A 52 -7.91 1.71 -18.87
CA GLU A 52 -9.27 1.79 -19.39
C GLU A 52 -10.26 2.46 -18.41
N LEU A 53 -9.79 2.82 -17.21
CA LEU A 53 -10.62 3.39 -16.18
C LEU A 53 -10.52 4.92 -16.14
N PRO A 54 -11.64 5.64 -15.96
CA PRO A 54 -11.64 7.09 -15.84
C PRO A 54 -10.67 7.60 -14.76
N GLY A 55 -9.81 8.56 -15.09
CA GLY A 55 -8.90 9.21 -14.18
C GLY A 55 -7.66 8.41 -13.76
N PHE A 56 -7.51 7.16 -14.22
CA PHE A 56 -6.31 6.38 -13.95
C PHE A 56 -5.17 6.76 -14.88
N SER A 57 -3.96 6.80 -14.33
CA SER A 57 -2.71 6.88 -15.08
C SER A 57 -2.00 5.53 -15.00
N PRO A 58 -1.41 5.03 -16.09
CA PRO A 58 -0.65 3.79 -16.05
C PRO A 58 0.62 4.00 -15.22
N PRO A 59 1.01 3.02 -14.36
CA PRO A 59 2.28 3.09 -13.65
C PRO A 59 3.45 2.99 -14.64
N THR A 60 4.52 3.73 -14.38
CA THR A 60 5.76 3.71 -15.16
C THR A 60 6.89 2.98 -14.44
N ALA A 61 6.77 2.82 -13.12
CA ALA A 61 7.76 2.10 -12.32
C ALA A 61 7.73 0.59 -12.60
N ALA A 62 8.91 -0.03 -12.73
CA ALA A 62 9.04 -1.46 -12.96
C ALA A 62 8.39 -2.28 -11.83
N GLY A 63 7.75 -3.40 -12.19
CA GLY A 63 7.09 -4.31 -11.24
C GLY A 63 5.63 -3.96 -10.92
N HIS A 64 5.05 -2.92 -11.54
CA HIS A 64 3.66 -2.55 -11.39
C HIS A 64 2.83 -2.98 -12.61
N GLY A 65 1.83 -3.88 -12.38
CA GLY A 65 1.10 -4.55 -13.46
C GLY A 65 0.00 -3.72 -14.13
N GLY A 66 -0.39 -2.59 -13.57
CA GLY A 66 -1.40 -1.69 -14.15
C GLY A 66 -2.79 -2.32 -14.34
N ARG A 67 -3.18 -3.28 -13.50
CA ARG A 67 -4.45 -4.00 -13.58
C ARG A 67 -5.14 -4.03 -12.22
N ILE A 68 -6.47 -4.09 -12.27
CA ILE A 68 -7.32 -4.34 -11.11
C ILE A 68 -7.93 -5.73 -11.28
N LEU A 69 -7.89 -6.53 -10.23
CA LEU A 69 -8.48 -7.86 -10.19
C LEU A 69 -9.64 -7.88 -9.20
N SER A 70 -10.73 -8.56 -9.55
CA SER A 70 -11.79 -8.91 -8.62
C SER A 70 -11.62 -10.37 -8.22
N ILE A 71 -11.34 -10.61 -6.93
CA ILE A 71 -11.02 -11.96 -6.42
C ILE A 71 -11.95 -12.28 -5.25
N PRO A 72 -12.67 -13.42 -5.26
CA PRO A 72 -13.37 -13.91 -4.08
C PRO A 72 -12.36 -14.56 -3.12
N VAL A 73 -12.32 -14.09 -1.87
CA VAL A 73 -11.51 -14.68 -0.79
C VAL A 73 -12.45 -15.02 0.37
N GLY A 74 -12.79 -16.30 0.52
CA GLY A 74 -13.87 -16.69 1.41
C GLY A 74 -15.19 -16.03 0.99
N GLU A 75 -15.85 -15.37 1.94
CA GLU A 75 -17.08 -14.62 1.68
C GLU A 75 -16.84 -13.18 1.20
N ARG A 76 -15.58 -12.72 1.16
CA ARG A 76 -15.21 -11.35 0.80
C ARG A 76 -15.00 -11.16 -0.69
N ARG A 77 -15.44 -10.02 -1.20
CA ARG A 77 -15.12 -9.56 -2.55
C ARG A 77 -13.94 -8.59 -2.46
N VAL A 78 -12.79 -9.04 -2.95
CA VAL A 78 -11.51 -8.33 -2.83
C VAL A 78 -11.18 -7.66 -4.16
N LEU A 79 -10.89 -6.36 -4.10
CA LEU A 79 -10.38 -5.58 -5.22
C LEU A 79 -8.86 -5.48 -5.10
N VAL A 80 -8.12 -6.20 -5.94
CA VAL A 80 -6.65 -6.16 -5.90
C VAL A 80 -6.13 -5.21 -6.98
N LEU A 81 -5.41 -4.19 -6.52
CA LEU A 81 -4.72 -3.23 -7.39
C LEU A 81 -3.27 -3.72 -7.58
N LEU A 82 -2.96 -4.19 -8.79
CA LEU A 82 -1.61 -4.66 -9.13
C LEU A 82 -0.70 -3.48 -9.45
N GLY A 83 -0.13 -2.90 -8.42
CA GLY A 83 0.76 -1.75 -8.49
C GLY A 83 0.10 -0.44 -8.13
N ARG A 84 0.90 0.60 -8.13
CA ARG A 84 0.55 1.99 -7.90
C ARG A 84 1.42 2.91 -8.74
N ILE A 85 0.99 4.16 -8.90
CA ILE A 85 1.83 5.27 -9.35
C ILE A 85 2.39 6.02 -8.15
N HIS A 86 3.54 6.64 -8.31
CA HIS A 86 4.20 7.37 -7.24
C HIS A 86 4.30 8.86 -7.56
N ALA A 87 4.39 9.68 -6.52
CA ALA A 87 4.56 11.13 -6.69
C ALA A 87 5.85 11.49 -7.44
N TYR A 88 6.92 10.69 -7.28
CA TYR A 88 8.19 10.92 -7.99
C TYR A 88 8.11 10.64 -9.50
N GLU A 89 7.07 9.98 -10.00
CA GLU A 89 6.81 9.79 -11.43
C GLU A 89 6.29 11.07 -12.11
N GLY A 90 6.16 12.17 -11.35
CA GLY A 90 5.69 13.47 -11.85
C GLY A 90 4.17 13.64 -11.80
N HIS A 91 3.46 12.72 -11.14
CA HIS A 91 2.01 12.80 -11.01
C HIS A 91 1.59 13.73 -9.86
N GLU A 92 0.46 14.43 -10.06
CA GLU A 92 -0.22 15.13 -8.98
C GLU A 92 -0.75 14.13 -7.95
N LEU A 93 -0.79 14.53 -6.66
CA LEU A 93 -1.24 13.65 -5.59
C LEU A 93 -2.68 13.18 -5.76
N SER A 94 -3.53 13.96 -6.42
CA SER A 94 -4.89 13.55 -6.77
C SER A 94 -4.92 12.29 -7.65
N ALA A 95 -3.97 12.16 -8.59
CA ALA A 95 -3.80 10.98 -9.43
C ALA A 95 -3.20 9.81 -8.63
N VAL A 96 -2.19 10.08 -7.76
CA VAL A 96 -1.54 9.06 -6.92
C VAL A 96 -2.56 8.35 -6.03
N VAL A 97 -3.50 9.07 -5.43
CA VAL A 97 -4.51 8.49 -4.52
C VAL A 97 -5.81 8.10 -5.22
N HIS A 98 -5.94 8.38 -6.52
CA HIS A 98 -7.14 8.07 -7.29
C HIS A 98 -7.55 6.58 -7.23
N PRO A 99 -6.62 5.60 -7.32
CA PRO A 99 -6.96 4.19 -7.20
C PRO A 99 -7.61 3.83 -5.85
N VAL A 100 -7.09 4.35 -4.75
CA VAL A 100 -7.66 4.13 -3.41
C VAL A 100 -9.03 4.81 -3.27
N ARG A 101 -9.19 6.04 -3.77
CA ARG A 101 -10.49 6.74 -3.80
C ARG A 101 -11.53 5.97 -4.62
N THR A 102 -11.11 5.41 -5.76
CA THR A 102 -11.97 4.56 -6.61
C THR A 102 -12.39 3.29 -5.86
N ALA A 103 -11.47 2.62 -5.18
CA ALA A 103 -11.78 1.45 -4.38
C ALA A 103 -12.81 1.77 -3.27
N CYS A 104 -12.64 2.89 -2.56
CA CYS A 104 -13.61 3.33 -1.56
C CYS A 104 -14.98 3.66 -2.19
N ALA A 105 -15.02 4.28 -3.38
CA ALA A 105 -16.24 4.53 -4.13
C ALA A 105 -16.91 3.23 -4.61
N ALA A 106 -16.14 2.17 -4.86
CA ALA A 106 -16.63 0.83 -5.18
C ALA A 106 -17.14 0.04 -3.96
N GLY A 107 -17.30 0.69 -2.81
CA GLY A 107 -17.87 0.10 -1.59
C GLY A 107 -16.87 -0.37 -0.54
N VAL A 108 -15.57 -0.36 -0.86
CA VAL A 108 -14.51 -0.81 0.05
C VAL A 108 -14.52 -0.06 1.38
N ARG A 109 -14.44 -0.83 2.48
CA ARG A 109 -14.35 -0.31 3.85
C ARG A 109 -13.04 -0.64 4.54
N THR A 110 -12.27 -1.58 3.99
CA THR A 110 -10.94 -1.94 4.47
C THR A 110 -9.94 -1.86 3.33
N VAL A 111 -8.88 -1.07 3.52
CA VAL A 111 -7.79 -0.92 2.54
C VAL A 111 -6.52 -1.51 3.13
N VAL A 112 -5.98 -2.51 2.46
CA VAL A 112 -4.66 -3.09 2.78
C VAL A 112 -3.63 -2.49 1.85
N LEU A 113 -2.69 -1.74 2.40
CA LEU A 113 -1.60 -1.10 1.66
C LEU A 113 -0.31 -1.88 1.88
N THR A 114 0.28 -2.42 0.82
CA THR A 114 1.58 -3.06 0.90
C THR A 114 2.64 -2.22 0.21
N ASN A 115 3.88 -2.31 0.69
CA ASN A 115 5.03 -1.63 0.10
C ASN A 115 6.32 -2.40 0.33
N ALA A 116 7.37 -2.03 -0.41
CA ALA A 116 8.75 -2.29 -0.08
C ALA A 116 9.27 -1.15 0.78
N ALA A 117 10.06 -1.46 1.80
CA ALA A 117 10.62 -0.47 2.70
C ALA A 117 12.09 -0.79 3.07
N GLY A 118 12.88 0.25 3.26
CA GLY A 118 14.16 0.16 3.93
C GLY A 118 13.95 0.02 5.45
N GLY A 119 14.58 -0.97 6.06
CA GLY A 119 14.54 -1.17 7.51
C GLY A 119 15.55 -0.27 8.22
N LEU A 120 15.11 0.48 9.25
CA LEU A 120 15.96 1.37 10.03
C LEU A 120 16.38 0.77 11.38
N ARG A 121 15.77 -0.33 11.79
CA ARG A 121 16.16 -1.07 12.99
C ARG A 121 17.22 -2.12 12.67
N PRO A 122 18.29 -2.24 13.48
CA PRO A 122 19.34 -3.24 13.23
C PRO A 122 18.86 -4.70 13.31
N GLU A 123 17.79 -4.94 14.06
CA GLU A 123 17.18 -6.26 14.24
C GLU A 123 16.31 -6.69 13.05
N TYR A 124 15.93 -5.78 12.16
CA TYR A 124 15.14 -6.12 10.98
C TYR A 124 15.96 -6.93 9.97
N ARG A 125 15.28 -7.80 9.26
CA ARG A 125 15.88 -8.67 8.26
C ARG A 125 15.21 -8.50 6.91
N VAL A 126 15.99 -8.62 5.85
CA VAL A 126 15.45 -8.67 4.48
C VAL A 126 14.47 -9.83 4.35
N GLY A 127 13.31 -9.57 3.78
CA GLY A 127 12.20 -10.52 3.69
C GLY A 127 11.23 -10.49 4.86
N GLN A 128 11.49 -9.69 5.90
CA GLN A 128 10.62 -9.59 7.07
C GLN A 128 9.42 -8.69 6.78
N PRO A 129 8.17 -9.16 7.03
CA PRO A 129 6.98 -8.31 7.08
C PRO A 129 6.94 -7.51 8.37
N VAL A 130 6.53 -6.24 8.27
CA VAL A 130 6.35 -5.35 9.41
C VAL A 130 5.02 -4.62 9.24
N LEU A 131 4.17 -4.66 10.25
CA LEU A 131 2.93 -3.87 10.30
C LEU A 131 3.27 -2.39 10.50
N ILE A 132 2.65 -1.53 9.72
CA ILE A 132 2.77 -0.09 9.93
C ILE A 132 1.83 0.30 11.06
N SER A 133 2.38 0.78 12.17
CA SER A 133 1.60 1.25 13.32
C SER A 133 1.22 2.72 13.20
N ASP A 134 2.09 3.53 12.58
CA ASP A 134 1.93 4.95 12.34
C ASP A 134 2.86 5.41 11.21
N HIS A 135 2.78 6.69 10.80
CA HIS A 135 3.70 7.23 9.81
C HIS A 135 4.20 8.65 10.12
N LEU A 136 5.35 8.97 9.56
CA LEU A 136 5.87 10.33 9.42
C LEU A 136 5.73 10.74 7.95
N ASN A 137 4.83 11.68 7.64
CA ASN A 137 4.71 12.25 6.31
C ASN A 137 5.76 13.36 6.10
N LEU A 138 6.92 12.97 5.60
CA LEU A 138 8.03 13.89 5.31
C LEU A 138 8.04 14.37 3.85
N THR A 139 6.95 14.16 3.12
CA THR A 139 6.78 14.69 1.77
C THR A 139 6.39 16.17 1.75
N ALA A 140 6.02 16.73 2.90
CA ALA A 140 5.48 18.08 3.05
C ALA A 140 4.23 18.36 2.18
N ARG A 141 3.52 17.31 1.74
CA ARG A 141 2.33 17.40 0.86
C ARG A 141 1.18 16.57 1.44
N SER A 142 -0.05 16.99 1.10
CA SER A 142 -1.28 16.25 1.40
C SER A 142 -2.08 16.02 0.11
N PRO A 143 -2.75 14.86 -0.04
CA PRO A 143 -3.65 14.63 -1.17
C PRO A 143 -5.02 15.32 -0.98
N LEU A 144 -5.27 15.90 0.19
CA LEU A 144 -6.50 16.65 0.48
C LEU A 144 -6.35 18.09 0.03
N VAL A 145 -7.43 18.66 -0.50
CA VAL A 145 -7.49 20.04 -0.99
C VAL A 145 -8.63 20.78 -0.28
N GLY A 146 -8.36 22.00 0.15
CA GLY A 146 -9.34 22.81 0.90
C GLY A 146 -9.42 22.43 2.38
N ALA A 147 -10.46 22.91 3.07
CA ALA A 147 -10.63 22.75 4.51
C ALA A 147 -11.21 21.35 4.86
N GLN A 148 -10.46 20.32 4.53
CA GLN A 148 -10.81 18.92 4.82
C GLN A 148 -9.96 18.41 5.98
N PHE A 149 -10.52 18.47 7.19
CA PHE A 149 -9.83 18.02 8.40
C PHE A 149 -10.17 16.57 8.68
N VAL A 150 -9.16 15.70 8.64
CA VAL A 150 -9.28 14.25 8.83
C VAL A 150 -8.48 13.84 10.05
N ASP A 151 -9.11 13.10 10.96
CA ASP A 151 -8.43 12.50 12.10
C ASP A 151 -7.57 11.31 11.66
N LEU A 152 -6.30 11.34 12.00
CA LEU A 152 -5.28 10.33 11.70
C LEU A 152 -4.69 9.68 12.96
N VAL A 153 -5.28 9.88 14.15
CA VAL A 153 -4.79 9.26 15.40
C VAL A 153 -4.65 7.74 15.24
N ASP A 154 -5.66 7.09 14.67
CA ASP A 154 -5.65 5.66 14.32
C ASP A 154 -5.56 5.50 12.79
N ALA A 155 -4.61 6.15 12.15
CA ALA A 155 -4.44 6.12 10.69
C ALA A 155 -4.34 4.68 10.18
N TYR A 156 -3.61 3.83 10.92
CA TYR A 156 -3.53 2.38 10.71
C TYR A 156 -4.31 1.68 11.82
N SER A 157 -5.42 1.05 11.47
CA SER A 157 -6.39 0.49 12.41
C SER A 157 -5.77 -0.45 13.45
N PRO A 158 -5.87 -0.16 14.76
CA PRO A 158 -5.40 -1.06 15.81
C PRO A 158 -6.07 -2.44 15.76
N ALA A 159 -7.36 -2.48 15.42
CA ALA A 159 -8.11 -3.73 15.32
C ALA A 159 -7.59 -4.62 14.17
N LEU A 160 -7.28 -4.02 13.00
CA LEU A 160 -6.71 -4.77 11.87
C LEU A 160 -5.29 -5.26 12.16
N ARG A 161 -4.48 -4.46 12.87
CA ARG A 161 -3.14 -4.87 13.31
C ARG A 161 -3.21 -6.02 14.33
N ALA A 162 -4.13 -5.95 15.28
CA ALA A 162 -4.36 -7.03 16.24
C ALA A 162 -4.78 -8.33 15.52
N LEU A 163 -5.71 -8.26 14.58
CA LEU A 163 -6.15 -9.39 13.77
C LEU A 163 -4.99 -9.98 12.94
N ALA A 164 -4.14 -9.15 12.35
CA ALA A 164 -2.97 -9.63 11.62
C ALA A 164 -1.97 -10.37 12.55
N ARG A 165 -1.81 -9.91 13.79
CA ARG A 165 -0.96 -10.57 14.80
C ARG A 165 -1.59 -11.84 15.40
N GLU A 166 -2.90 -11.99 15.34
CA GLU A 166 -3.55 -13.29 15.62
C GLU A 166 -3.25 -14.32 14.53
N VAL A 167 -3.09 -13.86 13.27
CA VAL A 167 -2.68 -14.72 12.15
C VAL A 167 -1.21 -15.11 12.27
N ASP A 168 -0.35 -14.12 12.53
CA ASP A 168 1.09 -14.31 12.73
C ASP A 168 1.59 -13.49 13.92
N PRO A 169 1.74 -14.13 15.10
CA PRO A 169 2.22 -13.44 16.31
C PRO A 169 3.67 -12.92 16.22
N THR A 170 4.41 -13.29 15.19
CA THR A 170 5.81 -12.84 15.00
C THR A 170 5.90 -11.49 14.29
N LEU A 171 4.78 -10.95 13.80
CA LEU A 171 4.74 -9.66 13.12
C LEU A 171 5.18 -8.53 14.06
N ALA A 172 6.27 -7.88 13.67
CA ALA A 172 6.70 -6.63 14.29
C ALA A 172 5.81 -5.47 13.86
N GLU A 173 5.79 -4.41 14.66
CA GLU A 173 5.17 -3.13 14.30
C GLU A 173 6.24 -2.04 14.21
N GLY A 174 6.03 -1.07 13.31
CA GLY A 174 6.95 0.04 13.13
C GLY A 174 6.32 1.28 12.54
N VAL A 175 6.98 2.42 12.75
CA VAL A 175 6.61 3.72 12.19
C VAL A 175 7.25 3.87 10.81
N TYR A 176 6.43 4.18 9.80
CA TYR A 176 6.86 4.34 8.41
C TYR A 176 7.14 5.80 8.08
N ALA A 177 8.36 6.14 7.66
CA ALA A 177 8.70 7.45 7.11
C ALA A 177 8.43 7.46 5.60
N GLY A 178 7.49 8.30 5.17
CA GLY A 178 7.21 8.54 3.76
C GLY A 178 7.99 9.73 3.22
N LEU A 179 8.87 9.49 2.25
CA LEU A 179 9.69 10.50 1.58
C LEU A 179 9.32 10.65 0.10
N PRO A 180 9.69 11.76 -0.55
CA PRO A 180 9.33 12.00 -1.95
C PRO A 180 10.08 11.07 -2.93
N GLY A 181 11.32 10.68 -2.69
CA GLY A 181 12.16 9.98 -3.67
C GLY A 181 12.47 10.83 -4.91
N PRO A 182 12.91 10.24 -6.04
CA PRO A 182 13.16 8.81 -6.31
C PRO A 182 14.52 8.28 -5.82
N HIS A 183 15.44 9.16 -5.36
CA HIS A 183 16.73 8.75 -4.81
C HIS A 183 16.57 8.09 -3.43
N TYR A 184 17.45 7.17 -3.10
CA TYR A 184 17.58 6.66 -1.75
C TYR A 184 18.20 7.73 -0.83
N GLU A 185 17.98 7.55 0.46
CA GLU A 185 18.46 8.47 1.48
C GLU A 185 19.99 8.35 1.66
N THR A 186 20.60 9.42 2.14
CA THR A 186 21.97 9.41 2.63
C THR A 186 22.04 8.76 4.03
N PRO A 187 23.20 8.25 4.46
CA PRO A 187 23.37 7.76 5.84
C PRO A 187 23.07 8.81 6.92
N ALA A 188 23.23 10.10 6.62
CA ALA A 188 22.87 11.19 7.54
C ALA A 188 21.36 11.35 7.68
N GLU A 189 20.61 11.27 6.57
CA GLU A 189 19.15 11.27 6.57
C GLU A 189 18.60 10.05 7.30
N ILE A 190 19.18 8.87 7.13
CA ILE A 190 18.78 7.67 7.90
C ILE A 190 18.97 7.86 9.39
N ARG A 191 20.09 8.46 9.83
CA ARG A 191 20.28 8.79 11.26
C ARG A 191 19.24 9.79 11.76
N MET A 192 18.89 10.80 10.97
CA MET A 192 17.84 11.75 11.28
C MET A 192 16.48 11.05 11.43
N LEU A 193 16.09 10.19 10.46
CA LEU A 193 14.83 9.44 10.50
C LEU A 193 14.72 8.57 11.77
N ARG A 194 15.79 7.88 12.13
CA ARG A 194 15.83 7.10 13.38
C ARG A 194 15.64 7.97 14.61
N THR A 195 16.25 9.16 14.63
CA THR A 195 16.08 10.12 15.74
C THR A 195 14.64 10.64 15.82
N LEU A 196 13.94 10.78 14.69
CA LEU A 196 12.53 11.15 14.63
C LEU A 196 11.59 10.00 15.02
N GLY A 197 12.11 8.79 15.23
CA GLY A 197 11.31 7.62 15.64
C GLY A 197 10.81 6.77 14.48
N ALA A 198 11.36 6.92 13.26
CA ALA A 198 11.04 6.04 12.16
C ALA A 198 11.74 4.68 12.27
N ASP A 199 11.05 3.62 11.89
CA ASP A 199 11.51 2.23 11.86
C ASP A 199 11.65 1.70 10.43
N LEU A 200 10.93 2.32 9.50
CA LEU A 200 10.83 1.96 8.10
C LEU A 200 10.90 3.23 7.25
N VAL A 201 11.42 3.13 6.03
CA VAL A 201 11.45 4.24 5.08
C VAL A 201 11.02 3.80 3.69
N GLY A 202 10.28 4.65 2.99
CA GLY A 202 9.90 4.42 1.60
C GLY A 202 9.21 5.63 0.97
N MET A 203 8.71 5.47 -0.25
CA MET A 203 8.29 6.57 -1.13
C MET A 203 6.82 6.48 -1.55
N SER A 204 5.96 5.84 -0.74
CA SER A 204 4.54 5.60 -1.05
C SER A 204 3.67 5.63 0.21
N THR A 205 2.47 5.07 0.13
CA THR A 205 1.62 4.66 1.27
C THR A 205 0.98 5.80 2.06
N VAL A 206 1.73 6.83 2.48
CA VAL A 206 1.20 7.89 3.36
C VAL A 206 0.04 8.66 2.74
N HIS A 207 0.14 9.03 1.47
CA HIS A 207 -0.93 9.73 0.77
C HIS A 207 -2.16 8.85 0.55
N GLU A 208 -1.95 7.57 0.25
CA GLU A 208 -3.01 6.57 0.08
C GLU A 208 -3.75 6.35 1.41
N THR A 209 -3.01 6.26 2.52
CA THR A 209 -3.58 6.17 3.87
C THR A 209 -4.43 7.39 4.18
N ILE A 210 -3.93 8.62 3.96
CA ILE A 210 -4.69 9.85 4.18
C ILE A 210 -5.98 9.85 3.36
N ALA A 211 -5.92 9.46 2.08
CA ALA A 211 -7.08 9.42 1.20
C ALA A 211 -8.11 8.34 1.63
N ALA A 212 -7.66 7.15 2.04
CA ALA A 212 -8.50 6.09 2.56
C ALA A 212 -9.24 6.52 3.85
N ARG A 213 -8.50 7.14 4.78
CA ARG A 213 -9.07 7.67 6.03
C ARG A 213 -10.09 8.78 5.76
N ALA A 214 -9.81 9.67 4.81
CA ALA A 214 -10.75 10.71 4.37
C ALA A 214 -12.05 10.12 3.83
N ALA A 215 -11.97 8.99 3.13
CA ALA A 215 -13.14 8.25 2.64
C ALA A 215 -13.83 7.39 3.73
N GLY A 216 -13.31 7.36 4.95
CA GLY A 216 -13.87 6.60 6.08
C GLY A 216 -13.50 5.13 6.08
N ALA A 217 -12.51 4.71 5.30
CA ALA A 217 -12.03 3.33 5.31
C ALA A 217 -11.04 3.08 6.46
N ALA A 218 -11.05 1.85 7.00
CA ALA A 218 -9.99 1.35 7.87
C ALA A 218 -8.77 0.96 7.03
N VAL A 219 -7.56 1.22 7.54
CA VAL A 219 -6.32 0.93 6.82
C VAL A 219 -5.47 -0.07 7.60
N LEU A 220 -4.96 -1.08 6.90
CA LEU A 220 -3.88 -1.95 7.34
C LEU A 220 -2.66 -1.67 6.45
N GLY A 221 -1.55 -1.24 7.03
CA GLY A 221 -0.27 -1.08 6.34
C GLY A 221 0.65 -2.26 6.60
N LEU A 222 1.25 -2.81 5.56
CA LEU A 222 2.20 -3.91 5.65
C LEU A 222 3.41 -3.63 4.77
N SER A 223 4.57 -3.43 5.39
CA SER A 223 5.85 -3.25 4.72
C SER A 223 6.59 -4.57 4.63
N LEU A 224 7.20 -4.84 3.47
CA LEU A 224 8.24 -5.84 3.34
C LEU A 224 9.59 -5.14 3.47
N VAL A 225 10.40 -5.51 4.43
CA VAL A 225 11.80 -5.03 4.52
C VAL A 225 12.57 -5.64 3.36
N THR A 226 12.91 -4.84 2.35
CA THR A 226 13.61 -5.30 1.16
C THR A 226 15.10 -5.06 1.21
N ASN A 227 15.54 -4.18 2.08
CA ASN A 227 16.93 -3.84 2.35
C ASN A 227 17.02 -3.19 3.73
N LEU A 228 18.18 -3.21 4.33
CA LEU A 228 18.47 -2.27 5.42
C LEU A 228 18.82 -0.91 4.81
N ALA A 229 18.40 0.16 5.50
CA ALA A 229 18.53 1.52 4.99
C ALA A 229 19.99 1.95 4.79
N ALA A 230 20.21 3.03 4.04
CA ALA A 230 21.53 3.51 3.66
C ALA A 230 22.48 3.68 4.86
N GLY A 231 23.69 3.16 4.72
CA GLY A 231 24.74 3.23 5.74
C GLY A 231 24.61 2.25 6.91
N MET A 232 23.62 1.34 6.87
CA MET A 232 23.46 0.33 7.92
C MET A 232 24.30 -0.94 7.66
N THR A 233 24.51 -1.31 6.40
CA THR A 233 25.32 -2.48 6.01
C THR A 233 26.66 -2.10 5.39
N GLY A 234 26.83 -0.85 4.93
CA GLY A 234 28.00 -0.42 4.16
C GLY A 234 27.92 -0.74 2.66
N GLU A 235 26.89 -1.47 2.22
CA GLU A 235 26.67 -1.82 0.82
C GLU A 235 25.80 -0.77 0.11
N PRO A 236 25.99 -0.58 -1.22
CA PRO A 236 25.11 0.29 -2.00
C PRO A 236 23.71 -0.33 -2.12
N LEU A 237 22.69 0.54 -2.29
CA LEU A 237 21.30 0.12 -2.47
C LEU A 237 20.95 0.06 -3.96
N SER A 238 20.14 -0.93 -4.36
CA SER A 238 19.66 -1.06 -5.73
C SER A 238 18.17 -1.45 -5.77
N HIS A 239 17.47 -1.02 -6.83
CA HIS A 239 16.08 -1.41 -7.04
C HIS A 239 15.94 -2.90 -7.40
N ASP A 240 16.96 -3.49 -8.01
CA ASP A 240 16.95 -4.92 -8.35
C ASP A 240 16.94 -5.81 -7.10
N GLU A 241 17.63 -5.40 -6.02
CA GLU A 241 17.59 -6.08 -4.73
C GLU A 241 16.18 -6.01 -4.10
N VAL A 242 15.50 -4.87 -4.21
CA VAL A 242 14.13 -4.70 -3.76
C VAL A 242 13.20 -5.71 -4.45
N LEU A 243 13.31 -5.83 -5.78
CA LEU A 243 12.51 -6.77 -6.55
C LEU A 243 12.87 -8.23 -6.25
N ALA A 244 14.16 -8.54 -6.03
CA ALA A 244 14.62 -9.87 -5.66
C ALA A 244 14.10 -10.30 -4.29
N ALA A 245 14.19 -9.43 -3.29
CA ALA A 245 13.62 -9.68 -1.96
C ALA A 245 12.10 -9.93 -2.02
N GLY A 246 11.38 -9.15 -2.83
CA GLY A 246 9.95 -9.34 -3.07
C GLY A 246 9.64 -10.72 -3.65
N ARG A 247 10.36 -11.14 -4.70
CA ARG A 247 10.18 -12.48 -5.30
C ARG A 247 10.44 -13.61 -4.31
N THR A 248 11.49 -13.51 -3.52
CA THR A 248 11.84 -14.53 -2.52
C THR A 248 10.78 -14.64 -1.42
N SER A 249 10.16 -13.52 -1.03
CA SER A 249 9.16 -13.48 0.05
C SER A 249 7.73 -13.70 -0.43
N ALA A 250 7.47 -13.74 -1.74
CA ALA A 250 6.14 -13.68 -2.34
C ALA A 250 5.16 -14.72 -1.80
N THR A 251 5.60 -15.99 -1.67
CA THR A 251 4.75 -17.08 -1.17
C THR A 251 4.31 -16.84 0.28
N ALA A 252 5.25 -16.47 1.16
CA ALA A 252 4.95 -16.21 2.56
C ALA A 252 4.05 -14.97 2.71
N MET A 253 4.33 -13.91 1.93
CA MET A 253 3.53 -12.67 1.95
C MET A 253 2.12 -12.90 1.41
N GLY A 254 1.98 -13.70 0.36
CA GLY A 254 0.68 -14.06 -0.18
C GLY A 254 -0.15 -14.88 0.81
N ALA A 255 0.45 -15.87 1.48
CA ALA A 255 -0.21 -16.67 2.51
C ALA A 255 -0.67 -15.81 3.69
N LEU A 256 0.18 -14.86 4.15
CA LEU A 256 -0.17 -13.92 5.20
C LEU A 256 -1.36 -13.04 4.80
N LEU A 257 -1.32 -12.43 3.61
CA LEU A 257 -2.43 -11.61 3.11
C LEU A 257 -3.74 -12.40 3.01
N ALA A 258 -3.70 -13.59 2.42
CA ALA A 258 -4.88 -14.44 2.28
C ALA A 258 -5.48 -14.79 3.64
N ALA A 259 -4.64 -15.17 4.61
CA ALA A 259 -5.09 -15.54 5.95
C ALA A 259 -5.67 -14.33 6.73
N VAL A 260 -5.10 -13.14 6.57
CA VAL A 260 -5.63 -11.91 7.17
C VAL A 260 -6.97 -11.54 6.53
N ILE A 261 -7.05 -11.52 5.19
CA ILE A 261 -8.27 -11.13 4.46
C ILE A 261 -9.43 -12.08 4.78
N ALA A 262 -9.17 -13.38 4.89
CA ALA A 262 -10.20 -14.38 5.21
C ALA A 262 -10.83 -14.18 6.61
N ARG A 263 -10.21 -13.38 7.47
CA ARG A 263 -10.70 -13.07 8.83
C ARG A 263 -11.34 -11.67 8.96
N LEU A 264 -11.24 -10.82 7.92
CA LEU A 264 -11.90 -9.52 7.88
C LEU A 264 -13.41 -9.67 7.74
#